data_f9e405bd9ec5cdf68efb9ffeb2fce31e
#
_entry.id   f9e405bd9ec5cdf68efb9ffeb2fce31e
#
_cell.length_a   1.000
_cell.length_b   1.000
_cell.length_c   1.000
_cell.angle_alpha   90.00
_cell.angle_beta   90.00
_cell.angle_gamma   90.00
#
_symmetry.space_group_name_H-M   'P 1'
#
loop_
_entity.id
_entity.type
_entity.pdbx_description
1 polymer ?
#
loop_
_entity_poly.entity_id
_entity_poly.type
_entity_poly.pdbx_seq_one_letter_code
_entity_poly.pdbx_strand_id
1 'polypeptide(L)'
;MHTVRLDRTHTGSILDIGGGGEGIIGRLYGRQVTAIDNRREELDEAPEGFEKVLMDACEMSFASASFDHVTFFYTMMFIAKDKQRRALAEACRCLRPGGTLEIWDAAFERAEPFVTELAVYVAADRIDVSCGVWEEGASQNLLRFQEMAGGLSLSEEVCEEAEGHFYLRWRKNTA
;
A
#
# COMPACT_ATOMS: atom_id res chain seq x y z
N MET A 1 -18.29 2.13 -7.98
CA MET A 1 -17.12 3.04 -7.85
C MET A 1 -16.97 3.41 -6.38
N HIS A 2 -15.92 2.95 -5.74
CA HIS A 2 -15.62 3.27 -4.34
C HIS A 2 -14.91 4.62 -4.22
N THR A 3 -15.19 5.38 -3.15
CA THR A 3 -14.60 6.72 -2.96
C THR A 3 -13.57 6.70 -1.84
N VAL A 4 -12.34 7.08 -2.15
CA VAL A 4 -11.24 7.25 -1.18
C VAL A 4 -10.87 8.72 -1.09
N ARG A 5 -10.80 9.25 0.15
CA ARG A 5 -10.34 10.62 0.42
C ARG A 5 -9.06 10.58 1.23
N LEU A 6 -8.02 11.19 0.70
CA LEU A 6 -6.71 11.22 1.34
C LEU A 6 -6.34 12.66 1.71
N ASP A 7 -6.02 12.85 2.99
CA ASP A 7 -5.54 14.12 3.52
C ASP A 7 -4.06 14.01 3.96
N ARG A 8 -3.34 15.12 3.90
CA ARG A 8 -1.97 15.21 4.39
C ARG A 8 -1.94 15.13 5.92
N THR A 9 -1.66 13.94 6.44
CA THR A 9 -1.58 13.69 7.89
C THR A 9 -0.18 13.31 8.37
N HIS A 10 0.72 12.96 7.44
CA HIS A 10 2.08 12.48 7.75
C HIS A 10 3.14 13.56 7.57
N THR A 11 4.14 13.49 8.43
CA THR A 11 5.39 14.24 8.33
C THR A 11 6.55 13.25 8.35
N GLY A 12 7.64 13.57 7.67
CA GLY A 12 8.82 12.67 7.58
C GLY A 12 8.83 11.87 6.28
N SER A 13 9.62 10.81 6.25
CA SER A 13 9.85 9.98 5.07
C SER A 13 8.77 8.90 4.91
N ILE A 14 8.31 8.70 3.68
CA ILE A 14 7.27 7.74 3.33
C ILE A 14 7.82 6.78 2.28
N LEU A 15 7.73 5.48 2.54
CA LEU A 15 7.93 4.44 1.54
C LEU A 15 6.56 4.03 0.99
N ASP A 16 6.34 4.24 -0.30
CA ASP A 16 5.11 3.82 -0.98
C ASP A 16 5.38 2.58 -1.84
N ILE A 17 4.83 1.44 -1.42
CA ILE A 17 5.06 0.15 -2.05
C ILE A 17 3.98 -0.10 -3.10
N GLY A 18 4.38 -0.29 -4.37
CA GLY A 18 3.49 -0.29 -5.52
C GLY A 18 3.02 1.11 -5.89
N GLY A 19 3.88 2.12 -5.66
CA GLY A 19 3.57 3.52 -5.91
C GLY A 19 3.77 3.98 -7.36
N GLY A 20 3.75 3.04 -8.32
CA GLY A 20 3.71 3.32 -9.75
C GLY A 20 2.35 3.81 -10.26
N GLY A 21 2.14 3.82 -11.59
CA GLY A 21 0.90 4.20 -12.25
C GLY A 21 0.43 5.61 -11.86
N GLU A 22 -0.72 5.74 -11.24
CA GLU A 22 -1.29 7.03 -10.83
C GLU A 22 -0.47 7.76 -9.76
N GLY A 23 0.39 7.07 -9.02
CA GLY A 23 1.29 7.64 -8.01
C GLY A 23 0.55 8.41 -6.91
N ILE A 24 -0.53 7.86 -6.40
CA ILE A 24 -1.49 8.53 -5.50
C ILE A 24 -0.81 9.13 -4.25
N ILE A 25 -0.01 8.34 -3.55
CA ILE A 25 0.70 8.80 -2.34
C ILE A 25 1.80 9.81 -2.70
N GLY A 26 2.49 9.58 -3.84
CA GLY A 26 3.47 10.52 -4.37
C GLY A 26 2.87 11.88 -4.70
N ARG A 27 1.67 11.92 -5.30
CA ARG A 27 0.91 13.17 -5.55
C ARG A 27 0.55 13.89 -4.25
N LEU A 28 0.18 13.14 -3.22
CA LEU A 28 -0.23 13.72 -1.95
C LEU A 28 0.94 14.32 -1.17
N TYR A 29 2.09 13.62 -1.11
CA TYR A 29 3.19 13.99 -0.21
C TYR A 29 4.46 14.50 -0.92
N GLY A 30 4.55 14.32 -2.25
CA GLY A 30 5.66 14.84 -3.04
C GLY A 30 7.02 14.27 -2.60
N ARG A 31 8.00 15.15 -2.40
CA ARG A 31 9.39 14.78 -2.08
C ARG A 31 9.60 13.98 -0.78
N GLN A 32 8.57 13.81 0.04
CA GLN A 32 8.64 12.94 1.22
C GLN A 32 8.57 11.45 0.83
N VAL A 33 8.13 11.14 -0.41
CA VAL A 33 7.86 9.80 -0.87
C VAL A 33 9.03 9.23 -1.67
N THR A 34 9.42 8.02 -1.33
CA THR A 34 10.15 7.08 -2.18
C THR A 34 9.17 5.99 -2.59
N ALA A 35 8.74 6.01 -3.84
CA ALA A 35 7.86 5.00 -4.42
C ALA A 35 8.69 3.84 -4.98
N ILE A 36 8.28 2.61 -4.69
CA ILE A 36 8.84 1.41 -5.32
C ILE A 36 7.78 0.67 -6.11
N ASP A 37 8.19 0.10 -7.22
CA ASP A 37 7.40 -0.84 -8.00
C ASP A 37 8.33 -1.88 -8.65
N ASN A 38 7.84 -3.10 -8.89
CA ASN A 38 8.62 -4.13 -9.57
C ASN A 38 8.48 -4.06 -11.11
N ARG A 39 7.65 -3.14 -11.62
CA ARG A 39 7.43 -2.87 -13.04
C ARG A 39 7.95 -1.49 -13.39
N ARG A 40 8.89 -1.45 -14.33
CA ARG A 40 9.47 -0.19 -14.82
C ARG A 40 8.42 0.71 -15.47
N GLU A 41 7.50 0.10 -16.22
CA GLU A 41 6.44 0.81 -16.94
C GLU A 41 5.57 1.62 -15.97
N GLU A 42 5.18 1.04 -14.85
CA GLU A 42 4.37 1.72 -13.82
C GLU A 42 5.11 2.94 -13.24
N LEU A 43 6.42 2.80 -13.00
CA LEU A 43 7.23 3.92 -12.50
C LEU A 43 7.39 5.03 -13.55
N ASP A 44 7.48 4.67 -14.82
CA ASP A 44 7.62 5.63 -15.92
C ASP A 44 6.30 6.38 -16.19
N GLU A 45 5.15 5.76 -15.95
CA GLU A 45 3.82 6.36 -16.02
C GLU A 45 3.51 7.28 -14.83
N ALA A 46 4.10 6.99 -13.67
CA ALA A 46 3.86 7.77 -12.47
C ALA A 46 4.32 9.24 -12.63
N PRO A 47 3.59 10.21 -12.05
CA PRO A 47 3.93 11.63 -12.18
C PRO A 47 5.29 11.94 -11.54
N GLU A 48 5.84 13.09 -11.90
CA GLU A 48 7.06 13.63 -11.29
C GLU A 48 6.77 14.23 -9.91
N GLY A 49 7.83 14.46 -9.13
CA GLY A 49 7.76 15.16 -7.85
C GLY A 49 8.09 14.32 -6.63
N PHE A 50 8.34 13.02 -6.81
CA PHE A 50 8.80 12.08 -5.78
C PHE A 50 9.85 11.12 -6.34
N GLU A 51 10.57 10.43 -5.46
CA GLU A 51 11.57 9.44 -5.86
C GLU A 51 10.90 8.14 -6.32
N LYS A 52 11.44 7.54 -7.40
CA LYS A 52 10.92 6.29 -8.00
C LYS A 52 12.05 5.27 -8.10
N VAL A 53 11.86 4.09 -7.52
CA VAL A 53 12.88 3.03 -7.48
C VAL A 53 12.30 1.71 -7.95
N LEU A 54 12.93 1.08 -8.95
CA LEU A 54 12.57 -0.27 -9.38
C LEU A 54 13.02 -1.29 -8.33
N MET A 55 12.07 -1.93 -7.64
CA MET A 55 12.38 -2.81 -6.51
C MET A 55 11.24 -3.78 -6.23
N ASP A 56 11.58 -5.02 -5.82
CA ASP A 56 10.59 -6.00 -5.34
C ASP A 56 10.24 -5.73 -3.86
N ALA A 57 8.95 -5.63 -3.57
CA ALA A 57 8.44 -5.48 -2.21
C ALA A 57 8.84 -6.60 -1.24
N CYS A 58 9.15 -7.79 -1.79
CA CYS A 58 9.57 -8.96 -1.02
C CYS A 58 11.07 -9.00 -0.70
N GLU A 59 11.87 -8.12 -1.31
CA GLU A 59 13.33 -8.10 -1.16
C GLU A 59 13.87 -6.67 -1.30
N MET A 60 13.58 -5.84 -0.30
CA MET A 60 13.95 -4.44 -0.35
C MET A 60 15.38 -4.19 0.13
N SER A 61 16.15 -3.43 -0.65
CA SER A 61 17.54 -3.06 -0.32
C SER A 61 17.68 -1.92 0.70
N PHE A 62 16.56 -1.35 1.18
CA PHE A 62 16.60 -0.32 2.21
C PHE A 62 17.08 -0.88 3.56
N ALA A 63 17.77 -0.05 4.32
CA ALA A 63 18.15 -0.39 5.68
C ALA A 63 16.91 -0.55 6.58
N SER A 64 17.03 -1.32 7.66
CA SER A 64 15.96 -1.40 8.67
C SER A 64 15.72 -0.03 9.30
N ALA A 65 14.47 0.27 9.66
CA ALA A 65 14.06 1.53 10.30
C ALA A 65 14.49 2.80 9.52
N SER A 66 14.29 2.80 8.19
CA SER A 66 14.64 3.91 7.30
C SER A 66 13.51 4.93 7.11
N PHE A 67 12.26 4.49 7.26
CA PHE A 67 11.09 5.31 6.95
C PHE A 67 10.20 5.55 8.17
N ASP A 68 9.58 6.72 8.22
CA ASP A 68 8.63 7.09 9.27
C ASP A 68 7.25 6.49 9.00
N HIS A 69 6.91 6.32 7.71
CA HIS A 69 5.66 5.73 7.24
C HIS A 69 5.91 4.77 6.09
N VAL A 70 5.09 3.72 6.00
CA VAL A 70 5.05 2.80 4.86
C VAL A 70 3.60 2.65 4.41
N THR A 71 3.36 2.71 3.10
CA THR A 71 2.02 2.62 2.51
C THR A 71 1.95 1.55 1.44
N PHE A 72 0.78 0.90 1.35
CA PHE A 72 0.32 0.09 0.22
C PHE A 72 -1.02 0.66 -0.22
N PHE A 73 -1.09 1.26 -1.38
CA PHE A 73 -2.34 1.80 -1.91
C PHE A 73 -2.81 0.96 -3.08
N TYR A 74 -3.79 0.07 -2.83
CA TYR A 74 -4.33 -0.90 -3.80
C TYR A 74 -3.23 -1.72 -4.50
N THR A 75 -2.31 -2.25 -3.73
CA THR A 75 -1.10 -2.94 -4.20
C THR A 75 -1.05 -4.41 -3.78
N MET A 76 -1.51 -4.71 -2.55
CA MET A 76 -1.38 -6.06 -2.03
C MET A 76 -2.15 -7.09 -2.85
N MET A 77 -3.24 -6.69 -3.52
CA MET A 77 -4.00 -7.54 -4.43
C MET A 77 -3.18 -8.06 -5.62
N PHE A 78 -2.12 -7.35 -6.04
CA PHE A 78 -1.23 -7.73 -7.14
C PHE A 78 -0.03 -8.57 -6.68
N ILE A 79 0.20 -8.69 -5.38
CA ILE A 79 1.27 -9.51 -4.82
C ILE A 79 0.74 -10.94 -4.64
N ALA A 80 1.46 -11.92 -5.21
CA ALA A 80 1.10 -13.33 -5.08
C ALA A 80 0.85 -13.72 -3.62
N LYS A 81 -0.22 -14.47 -3.37
CA LYS A 81 -0.76 -14.77 -2.05
C LYS A 81 0.26 -15.35 -1.05
N ASP A 82 1.17 -16.18 -1.54
CA ASP A 82 2.27 -16.78 -0.77
C ASP A 82 3.39 -15.77 -0.43
N LYS A 83 3.47 -14.66 -1.17
CA LYS A 83 4.48 -13.60 -1.00
C LYS A 83 3.99 -12.42 -0.15
N GLN A 84 2.67 -12.23 0.01
CA GLN A 84 2.10 -11.08 0.73
C GLN A 84 2.67 -10.93 2.15
N ARG A 85 2.83 -12.05 2.90
CA ARG A 85 3.41 -11.99 4.25
C ARG A 85 4.86 -11.51 4.24
N ARG A 86 5.64 -11.88 3.22
CA ARG A 86 7.03 -11.44 3.08
C ARG A 86 7.11 -9.95 2.77
N ALA A 87 6.27 -9.44 1.87
CA ALA A 87 6.17 -8.01 1.58
C ALA A 87 5.80 -7.21 2.83
N LEU A 88 4.83 -7.68 3.61
CA LEU A 88 4.43 -7.05 4.87
C LEU A 88 5.56 -7.06 5.92
N ALA A 89 6.32 -8.15 6.01
CA ALA A 89 7.47 -8.25 6.93
C ALA A 89 8.60 -7.28 6.52
N GLU A 90 8.90 -7.16 5.22
CA GLU A 90 9.87 -6.21 4.69
C GLU A 90 9.42 -4.76 4.93
N ALA A 91 8.15 -4.44 4.72
CA ALA A 91 7.56 -3.14 5.05
C ALA A 91 7.75 -2.81 6.54
N CYS A 92 7.42 -3.76 7.43
CA CYS A 92 7.64 -3.61 8.87
C CYS A 92 9.13 -3.46 9.22
N ARG A 93 10.04 -4.15 8.53
CA ARG A 93 11.49 -4.02 8.74
C ARG A 93 11.97 -2.60 8.41
N CYS A 94 11.53 -2.05 7.27
CA CYS A 94 11.90 -0.71 6.82
C CYS A 94 11.29 0.40 7.66
N LEU A 95 10.17 0.15 8.34
CA LEU A 95 9.48 1.10 9.19
C LEU A 95 10.24 1.34 10.50
N ARG A 96 10.37 2.60 10.94
CA ARG A 96 10.93 3.00 12.23
C ARG A 96 10.02 2.58 13.39
N PRO A 97 10.56 2.28 14.57
CA PRO A 97 9.75 2.18 15.78
C PRO A 97 8.89 3.45 15.98
N GLY A 98 7.61 3.27 16.28
CA GLY A 98 6.64 4.37 16.38
C GLY A 98 6.09 4.90 15.06
N GLY A 99 6.61 4.43 13.91
CA GLY A 99 6.09 4.75 12.59
C GLY A 99 4.79 4.03 12.26
N THR A 100 4.11 4.42 11.18
CA THR A 100 2.83 3.81 10.74
C THR A 100 2.97 3.02 9.46
N LEU A 101 2.28 1.90 9.39
CA LEU A 101 2.09 1.09 8.20
C LEU A 101 0.62 1.12 7.82
N GLU A 102 0.31 1.48 6.58
CA GLU A 102 -1.04 1.69 6.11
C GLU A 102 -1.32 0.91 4.83
N ILE A 103 -2.50 0.27 4.80
CA ILE A 103 -2.96 -0.49 3.64
C ILE A 103 -4.38 -0.03 3.29
N TRP A 104 -4.57 0.45 2.08
CA TRP A 104 -5.86 0.58 1.42
C TRP A 104 -5.93 -0.52 0.36
N ASP A 105 -6.97 -1.35 0.39
CA ASP A 105 -7.11 -2.41 -0.60
C ASP A 105 -8.55 -2.93 -0.70
N ALA A 106 -8.81 -3.86 -1.60
CA ALA A 106 -10.11 -4.46 -1.80
C ALA A 106 -10.20 -5.85 -1.17
N ALA A 107 -11.36 -6.18 -0.60
CA ALA A 107 -11.70 -7.54 -0.19
C ALA A 107 -12.51 -8.22 -1.31
N PHE A 108 -12.08 -9.39 -1.75
CA PHE A 108 -12.77 -10.18 -2.77
C PHE A 108 -12.52 -11.67 -2.60
N GLU A 109 -13.56 -12.46 -2.92
CA GLU A 109 -13.49 -13.92 -3.03
C GLU A 109 -14.15 -14.30 -4.34
N ARG A 110 -13.38 -14.75 -5.35
CA ARG A 110 -13.96 -15.06 -6.66
C ARG A 110 -13.30 -16.20 -7.40
N ALA A 111 -14.16 -16.88 -8.21
CA ALA A 111 -13.75 -17.73 -9.32
C ALA A 111 -13.55 -16.94 -10.63
N GLU A 112 -13.89 -15.66 -10.67
CA GLU A 112 -13.86 -14.79 -11.85
C GLU A 112 -12.92 -13.58 -11.62
N PRO A 113 -12.41 -12.93 -12.68
CA PRO A 113 -11.61 -11.72 -12.56
C PRO A 113 -12.28 -10.68 -11.69
N PHE A 114 -11.50 -10.09 -10.79
CA PHE A 114 -11.96 -8.99 -9.94
C PHE A 114 -11.53 -7.66 -10.54
N VAL A 115 -12.47 -6.74 -10.72
CA VAL A 115 -12.19 -5.37 -11.16
C VAL A 115 -12.92 -4.40 -10.24
N THR A 116 -12.24 -3.37 -9.79
CA THR A 116 -12.82 -2.28 -9.02
C THR A 116 -12.44 -0.94 -9.59
N GLU A 117 -13.36 0.02 -9.48
CA GLU A 117 -13.15 1.41 -9.88
C GLU A 117 -13.18 2.29 -8.63
N LEU A 118 -12.21 3.20 -8.54
CA LEU A 118 -12.05 4.11 -7.44
C LEU A 118 -12.15 5.56 -7.91
N ALA A 119 -12.81 6.41 -7.14
CA ALA A 119 -12.68 7.86 -7.20
C ALA A 119 -11.79 8.30 -6.03
N VAL A 120 -10.53 8.59 -6.30
CA VAL A 120 -9.56 8.99 -5.28
C VAL A 120 -9.45 10.52 -5.26
N TYR A 121 -9.67 11.11 -4.09
CA TYR A 121 -9.52 12.54 -3.88
C TYR A 121 -8.19 12.79 -3.15
N VAL A 122 -7.27 13.47 -3.83
CA VAL A 122 -5.99 13.92 -3.31
C VAL A 122 -6.04 15.44 -3.18
N ALA A 123 -6.23 15.95 -1.98
CA ALA A 123 -6.58 17.35 -1.73
C ALA A 123 -7.83 17.76 -2.53
N ALA A 124 -7.71 18.68 -3.49
CA ALA A 124 -8.83 19.14 -4.33
C ALA A 124 -9.00 18.35 -5.64
N ASP A 125 -8.02 17.53 -6.00
CA ASP A 125 -8.01 16.80 -7.26
C ASP A 125 -8.70 15.44 -7.13
N ARG A 126 -9.51 15.10 -8.12
CA ARG A 126 -10.07 13.75 -8.29
C ARG A 126 -9.27 12.98 -9.32
N ILE A 127 -8.90 11.77 -8.96
CA ILE A 127 -8.20 10.82 -9.82
C ILE A 127 -9.07 9.56 -9.89
N ASP A 128 -9.45 9.16 -11.09
CA ASP A 128 -10.17 7.91 -11.31
C ASP A 128 -9.15 6.78 -11.55
N VAL A 129 -9.24 5.72 -10.75
CA VAL A 129 -8.30 4.58 -10.76
C VAL A 129 -9.09 3.31 -11.04
N SER A 130 -8.59 2.46 -11.92
CA SER A 130 -9.14 1.14 -12.19
C SER A 130 -8.12 0.06 -11.83
N CYS A 131 -8.48 -0.82 -10.90
CA CYS A 131 -7.64 -1.92 -10.45
C CYS A 131 -8.29 -3.26 -10.82
N GLY A 132 -7.50 -4.23 -11.31
CA GLY A 132 -8.05 -5.53 -11.65
C GLY A 132 -7.07 -6.67 -11.43
N VAL A 133 -7.60 -7.81 -10.92
CA VAL A 133 -6.87 -9.06 -10.73
C VAL A 133 -7.54 -10.13 -11.58
N TRP A 134 -6.76 -10.75 -12.47
CA TRP A 134 -7.24 -11.75 -13.44
C TRP A 134 -6.81 -13.18 -13.09
N GLU A 135 -6.04 -13.35 -12.02
CA GLU A 135 -5.60 -14.68 -11.59
C GLU A 135 -6.76 -15.51 -11.06
N GLU A 136 -6.94 -16.72 -11.62
CA GLU A 136 -8.01 -17.64 -11.18
C GLU A 136 -7.80 -18.06 -9.73
N GLY A 137 -8.86 -17.99 -8.92
CA GLY A 137 -8.81 -18.34 -7.50
C GLY A 137 -8.15 -17.28 -6.61
N ALA A 138 -7.82 -16.10 -7.16
CA ALA A 138 -7.36 -14.99 -6.34
C ALA A 138 -8.44 -14.60 -5.31
N SER A 139 -8.01 -14.39 -4.08
CA SER A 139 -8.89 -13.94 -3.00
C SER A 139 -8.12 -13.11 -1.98
N GLN A 140 -8.77 -12.10 -1.45
CA GLN A 140 -8.20 -11.22 -0.44
C GLN A 140 -9.28 -10.76 0.54
N ASN A 141 -8.99 -10.76 1.82
CA ASN A 141 -9.88 -10.25 2.85
C ASN A 141 -9.10 -9.63 4.02
N LEU A 142 -9.78 -8.80 4.77
CA LEU A 142 -9.24 -8.07 5.90
C LEU A 142 -8.61 -8.98 6.97
N LEU A 143 -9.30 -10.06 7.35
CA LEU A 143 -8.85 -10.98 8.39
C LEU A 143 -7.46 -11.57 8.08
N ARG A 144 -7.22 -11.90 6.81
CA ARG A 144 -5.93 -12.41 6.35
C ARG A 144 -4.78 -11.43 6.62
N PHE A 145 -4.99 -10.13 6.44
CA PHE A 145 -3.97 -9.12 6.73
C PHE A 145 -3.70 -9.00 8.21
N GLN A 146 -4.74 -9.05 9.05
CA GLN A 146 -4.61 -9.08 10.50
C GLN A 146 -3.82 -10.32 10.97
N GLU A 147 -4.11 -11.50 10.40
CA GLU A 147 -3.35 -12.72 10.67
C GLU A 147 -1.88 -12.63 10.23
N MET A 148 -1.61 -12.04 9.04
CA MET A 148 -0.24 -11.85 8.55
C MET A 148 0.55 -10.86 9.41
N ALA A 149 -0.09 -9.83 9.96
CA ALA A 149 0.52 -8.88 10.88
C ALA A 149 0.83 -9.52 12.25
N GLY A 150 0.19 -10.63 12.58
CA GLY A 150 0.46 -11.39 13.79
C GLY A 150 1.93 -11.86 13.84
N GLY A 151 2.63 -11.49 14.93
CA GLY A 151 4.07 -11.77 15.12
C GLY A 151 5.02 -10.73 14.51
N LEU A 152 4.50 -9.75 13.75
CA LEU A 152 5.21 -8.52 13.45
C LEU A 152 4.94 -7.53 14.60
N SER A 153 5.95 -6.79 15.01
CA SER A 153 5.83 -5.82 16.13
C SER A 153 4.92 -4.63 15.75
N LEU A 154 3.65 -4.93 15.44
CA LEU A 154 2.63 -3.97 14.98
C LEU A 154 1.44 -4.00 15.93
N SER A 155 0.91 -2.81 16.25
CA SER A 155 -0.34 -2.62 16.98
C SER A 155 -1.37 -1.95 16.06
N GLU A 156 -2.56 -2.52 15.93
CA GLU A 156 -3.63 -1.97 15.09
C GLU A 156 -4.19 -0.68 15.71
N GLU A 157 -4.26 0.39 14.91
CA GLU A 157 -4.83 1.67 15.30
C GLU A 157 -6.15 1.95 14.60
N VAL A 158 -6.27 1.55 13.33
CA VAL A 158 -7.47 1.74 12.52
C VAL A 158 -7.73 0.47 11.72
N CYS A 159 -8.98 0.07 11.69
CA CYS A 159 -9.49 -1.03 10.89
C CYS A 159 -10.89 -0.64 10.40
N GLU A 160 -11.01 -0.33 9.12
CA GLU A 160 -12.26 0.07 8.48
C GLU A 160 -12.53 -0.82 7.28
N GLU A 161 -13.77 -1.26 7.12
CA GLU A 161 -14.22 -2.03 5.96
C GLU A 161 -15.58 -1.49 5.49
N ALA A 162 -15.68 -1.19 4.21
CA ALA A 162 -16.91 -0.72 3.59
C ALA A 162 -16.95 -1.11 2.11
N GLU A 163 -18.10 -1.59 1.65
CA GLU A 163 -18.38 -1.86 0.22
C GLU A 163 -17.35 -2.76 -0.47
N GLY A 164 -16.77 -3.73 0.27
CA GLY A 164 -15.72 -4.61 -0.26
C GLY A 164 -14.34 -3.98 -0.36
N HIS A 165 -14.13 -2.86 0.31
CA HIS A 165 -12.82 -2.21 0.46
C HIS A 165 -12.47 -2.08 1.92
N PHE A 166 -11.18 -2.05 2.24
CA PHE A 166 -10.72 -1.89 3.62
C PHE A 166 -9.56 -0.91 3.72
N TYR A 167 -9.44 -0.31 4.89
CA TYR A 167 -8.31 0.49 5.32
C TYR A 167 -7.79 -0.03 6.65
N LEU A 168 -6.50 -0.33 6.71
CA LEU A 168 -5.77 -0.75 7.90
C LEU A 168 -4.65 0.23 8.20
N ARG A 169 -4.51 0.60 9.47
CA ARG A 169 -3.34 1.30 9.96
C ARG A 169 -2.80 0.62 11.21
N TRP A 170 -1.54 0.29 11.16
CA TRP A 170 -0.79 -0.22 12.29
C TRP A 170 0.32 0.75 12.68
N ARG A 171 0.65 0.75 13.97
CA ARG A 171 1.82 1.42 14.51
C ARG A 171 2.87 0.39 14.86
N LYS A 172 4.13 0.62 14.45
CA LYS A 172 5.24 -0.24 14.87
C LYS A 172 5.57 0.04 16.33
N ASN A 173 5.60 -1.03 17.14
CA ASN A 173 5.86 -0.95 18.55
C ASN A 173 7.26 -0.36 18.81
N THR A 174 7.35 0.51 19.80
CA THR A 174 8.64 0.92 20.38
C THR A 174 9.08 -0.18 21.33
N ALA A 175 10.30 -0.68 21.17
CA ALA A 175 10.88 -1.69 22.05
C ALA A 175 11.02 -1.16 23.49
#